data_93a5921c5cc428b06c62b1c420de5c32
#
_entry.id   93a5921c5cc428b06c62b1c420de5c32
#
_cell.length_a   1.000
_cell.length_b   1.000
_cell.length_c   1.000
_cell.angle_alpha   90.00
_cell.angle_beta   90.00
_cell.angle_gamma   90.00
#
_symmetry.space_group_name_H-M   'P 1'
#
loop_
_entity.id
_entity.type
_entity.pdbx_description
1 polymer ?
#
loop_
_entity_poly.entity_id
_entity_poly.type
_entity_poly.pdbx_seq_one_letter_code
_entity_poly.pdbx_strand_id
1 'polypeptide(L)'
;ASDVTVTTLEGVKQHIILGAVASFETIKHIGTNGGGFFSMNAAHPFENPTALTNALHILSMLLIPSALTYAFGSMLFRRRQGWVFFGAFLVMFLGFLSIVYTAEQTGNPLLTSVGADQTMSASQSGGNMEGKELRFGIAGTSLFVTTTTAATTGSVDAMHDSLTPMGGFVPLAQMMLNSVFGGDGVGFINLIQYAILAVFLVGMMIGRSPEFLGKKIEAREIKLVMLSVLAHPISILGFTALAVLWPGVSDSLNNPGAHGFSEILYAY
;
A
#
# COMPACT_ATOMS: atom_id res chain seq x y z
N ALA A 1 -2.06 7.25 27.34
CA ALA A 1 -1.05 6.25 27.68
C ALA A 1 0.04 6.92 28.51
N SER A 2 0.42 6.33 29.62
CA SER A 2 1.51 6.79 30.49
C SER A 2 2.80 6.09 30.09
N ASP A 3 3.93 6.82 30.22
CA ASP A 3 5.24 6.23 29.98
C ASP A 3 5.53 5.12 30.99
N VAL A 4 6.25 4.10 30.56
CA VAL A 4 6.60 2.93 31.38
C VAL A 4 8.12 2.82 31.50
N THR A 5 8.60 2.60 32.70
CA THR A 5 10.02 2.29 32.96
C THR A 5 10.14 0.80 33.22
N VAL A 6 10.90 0.10 32.40
CA VAL A 6 11.21 -1.33 32.54
C VAL A 6 12.68 -1.52 32.86
N THR A 7 13.01 -2.60 33.56
CA THR A 7 14.41 -3.00 33.77
C THR A 7 14.74 -4.09 32.73
N THR A 8 15.77 -3.86 31.93
CA THR A 8 16.24 -4.83 30.94
C THR A 8 16.86 -6.06 31.61
N LEU A 9 17.09 -7.13 30.86
CA LEU A 9 17.78 -8.31 31.37
C LEU A 9 19.19 -8.03 31.85
N GLU A 10 19.81 -6.95 31.35
CA GLU A 10 21.13 -6.46 31.73
C GLU A 10 21.10 -5.57 33.01
N GLY A 11 19.91 -5.37 33.61
CA GLY A 11 19.73 -4.54 34.80
C GLY A 11 19.66 -3.03 34.54
N VAL A 12 19.64 -2.59 33.26
CA VAL A 12 19.55 -1.17 32.91
C VAL A 12 18.09 -0.72 32.90
N LYS A 13 17.79 0.46 33.39
CA LYS A 13 16.46 1.06 33.31
C LYS A 13 16.25 1.65 31.94
N GLN A 14 15.21 1.16 31.25
CA GLN A 14 14.74 1.68 29.95
C GLN A 14 13.42 2.41 30.13
N HIS A 15 13.34 3.63 29.63
CA HIS A 15 12.13 4.46 29.61
C HIS A 15 11.43 4.34 28.28
N ILE A 16 10.21 3.81 28.28
CA ILE A 16 9.41 3.60 27.06
C ILE A 16 8.33 4.68 27.02
N ILE A 17 8.38 5.53 26.00
CA ILE A 17 7.45 6.64 25.77
C ILE A 17 6.22 6.10 25.04
N LEU A 18 5.16 5.73 25.76
CA LEU A 18 3.95 5.16 25.18
C LEU A 18 2.96 6.21 24.65
N GLY A 19 2.86 7.36 25.33
CA GLY A 19 1.88 8.40 24.99
C GLY A 19 2.14 9.03 23.63
N ALA A 20 3.36 9.47 23.38
CA ALA A 20 3.77 10.07 22.12
C ALA A 20 3.70 9.05 20.95
N VAL A 21 4.12 7.81 21.20
CA VAL A 21 4.05 6.72 20.22
C VAL A 21 2.61 6.44 19.82
N ALA A 22 1.69 6.25 20.76
CA ALA A 22 0.27 5.98 20.49
C ALA A 22 -0.40 7.11 19.70
N SER A 23 -0.09 8.38 20.03
CA SER A 23 -0.58 9.55 19.30
C SER A 23 -0.09 9.55 17.84
N PHE A 24 1.20 9.30 17.64
CA PHE A 24 1.81 9.28 16.32
C PHE A 24 1.27 8.12 15.47
N GLU A 25 1.11 6.93 16.07
CA GLU A 25 0.49 5.76 15.40
C GLU A 25 -0.91 6.06 14.88
N THR A 26 -1.72 6.75 15.69
CA THR A 26 -3.08 7.15 15.26
C THR A 26 -3.03 8.10 14.08
N ILE A 27 -2.20 9.14 14.14
CA ILE A 27 -2.08 10.16 13.09
C ILE A 27 -1.61 9.53 11.77
N LYS A 28 -0.55 8.72 11.82
CA LYS A 28 0.05 8.14 10.61
C LYS A 28 -0.86 7.16 9.87
N HIS A 29 -1.74 6.44 10.59
CA HIS A 29 -2.62 5.46 9.98
C HIS A 29 -3.97 6.06 9.55
N ILE A 30 -4.61 6.90 10.37
CA ILE A 30 -5.89 7.53 10.00
C ILE A 30 -5.70 8.55 8.88
N GLY A 31 -4.61 9.31 8.90
CA GLY A 31 -4.30 10.28 7.85
C GLY A 31 -3.62 9.68 6.61
N THR A 32 -3.43 8.37 6.56
CA THR A 32 -2.77 7.63 5.46
C THR A 32 -1.44 8.25 5.01
N ASN A 33 -0.63 8.76 5.94
CA ASN A 33 0.66 9.37 5.62
C ASN A 33 1.87 8.50 6.01
N GLY A 34 1.66 7.47 6.80
CA GLY A 34 2.73 6.55 7.19
C GLY A 34 3.79 7.19 8.10
N GLY A 35 4.92 6.50 8.23
CA GLY A 35 6.03 6.90 9.09
C GLY A 35 6.18 6.01 10.32
N GLY A 36 7.21 6.25 11.12
CA GLY A 36 7.49 5.48 12.34
C GLY A 36 8.21 6.32 13.37
N PHE A 37 7.88 6.16 14.65
CA PHE A 37 8.53 6.82 15.75
C PHE A 37 9.95 6.27 16.01
N PHE A 38 10.10 4.93 15.81
CA PHE A 38 11.36 4.21 16.00
C PHE A 38 12.03 3.82 14.66
N SER A 39 11.73 4.51 13.57
CA SER A 39 12.31 4.31 12.22
C SER A 39 12.01 2.95 11.56
N MET A 40 11.16 2.12 12.16
CA MET A 40 10.75 0.81 11.64
C MET A 40 9.26 0.73 11.32
N ASN A 41 8.59 1.86 11.32
CA ASN A 41 7.14 1.92 11.15
C ASN A 41 6.40 0.95 12.09
N ALA A 42 5.30 0.35 11.62
CA ALA A 42 4.53 -0.62 12.40
C ALA A 42 5.19 -2.02 12.52
N ALA A 43 6.42 -2.20 12.06
CA ALA A 43 7.21 -3.40 12.35
C ALA A 43 7.82 -3.37 13.76
N HIS A 44 8.05 -2.16 14.32
CA HIS A 44 8.64 -2.03 15.66
C HIS A 44 7.65 -2.53 16.75
N PRO A 45 8.10 -3.39 17.70
CA PRO A 45 7.23 -3.96 18.74
C PRO A 45 6.55 -2.92 19.63
N PHE A 46 7.15 -1.76 19.87
CA PHE A 46 6.55 -0.69 20.66
C PHE A 46 5.49 0.09 19.89
N GLU A 47 5.50 0.06 18.58
CA GLU A 47 4.49 0.70 17.74
C GLU A 47 3.33 -0.25 17.42
N ASN A 48 3.62 -1.54 17.26
CA ASN A 48 2.63 -2.56 16.87
C ASN A 48 2.89 -3.89 17.59
N PRO A 49 2.57 -4.00 18.89
CA PRO A 49 2.97 -5.14 19.70
C PRO A 49 2.19 -6.43 19.43
N THR A 50 0.96 -6.37 18.93
CA THR A 50 0.05 -7.52 18.88
C THR A 50 -0.70 -7.61 17.55
N ALA A 51 -1.27 -8.78 17.25
CA ALA A 51 -2.16 -8.95 16.12
C ALA A 51 -3.41 -8.05 16.19
N LEU A 52 -3.89 -7.70 17.40
CA LEU A 52 -4.99 -6.76 17.58
C LEU A 52 -4.61 -5.34 17.16
N THR A 53 -3.42 -4.86 17.58
CA THR A 53 -2.94 -3.54 17.16
C THR A 53 -2.72 -3.51 15.65
N ASN A 54 -2.20 -4.58 15.05
CA ASN A 54 -2.06 -4.71 13.60
C ASN A 54 -3.43 -4.59 12.89
N ALA A 55 -4.44 -5.27 13.39
CA ALA A 55 -5.80 -5.18 12.84
C ALA A 55 -6.40 -3.76 12.98
N LEU A 56 -6.15 -3.07 14.10
CA LEU A 56 -6.57 -1.68 14.30
C LEU A 56 -5.87 -0.71 13.35
N HIS A 57 -4.57 -0.91 13.09
CA HIS A 57 -3.84 -0.12 12.09
C HIS A 57 -4.42 -0.32 10.69
N ILE A 58 -4.63 -1.57 10.28
CA ILE A 58 -5.25 -1.91 8.99
C ILE A 58 -6.63 -1.26 8.84
N LEU A 59 -7.48 -1.38 9.87
CA LEU A 59 -8.80 -0.77 9.87
C LEU A 59 -8.73 0.76 9.75
N SER A 60 -7.83 1.41 10.50
CA SER A 60 -7.69 2.86 10.48
C SER A 60 -7.22 3.39 9.11
N MET A 61 -6.31 2.68 8.43
CA MET A 61 -5.87 3.03 7.08
C MET A 61 -6.99 2.95 6.03
N LEU A 62 -7.90 1.98 6.15
CA LEU A 62 -8.98 1.77 5.18
C LEU A 62 -10.26 2.56 5.48
N LEU A 63 -10.42 3.07 6.70
CA LEU A 63 -11.67 3.62 7.19
C LEU A 63 -12.14 4.81 6.34
N ILE A 64 -11.32 5.84 6.23
CA ILE A 64 -11.68 7.07 5.51
C ILE A 64 -11.71 6.83 3.99
N PRO A 65 -10.69 6.23 3.36
CA PRO A 65 -10.72 5.97 1.92
C PRO A 65 -11.94 5.15 1.47
N SER A 66 -12.31 4.12 2.22
CA SER A 66 -13.49 3.32 1.89
C SER A 66 -14.81 4.09 2.10
N ALA A 67 -14.89 4.90 3.15
CA ALA A 67 -16.07 5.72 3.42
C ALA A 67 -16.30 6.79 2.34
N LEU A 68 -15.25 7.31 1.69
CA LEU A 68 -15.36 8.30 0.62
C LEU A 68 -16.14 7.77 -0.58
N THR A 69 -16.04 6.49 -0.92
CA THR A 69 -16.83 5.88 -2.00
C THR A 69 -18.32 5.93 -1.71
N TYR A 70 -18.71 5.63 -0.47
CA TYR A 70 -20.11 5.73 -0.02
C TYR A 70 -20.58 7.17 0.04
N ALA A 71 -19.76 8.07 0.59
CA ALA A 71 -20.04 9.50 0.67
C ALA A 71 -20.34 10.09 -0.71
N PHE A 72 -19.53 9.74 -1.72
CA PHE A 72 -19.77 10.13 -3.10
C PHE A 72 -21.16 9.70 -3.60
N GLY A 73 -21.53 8.44 -3.41
CA GLY A 73 -22.86 7.96 -3.80
C GLY A 73 -23.99 8.70 -3.07
N SER A 74 -23.77 9.07 -1.80
CA SER A 74 -24.74 9.83 -1.01
C SER A 74 -24.87 11.28 -1.50
N MET A 75 -23.76 11.95 -1.81
CA MET A 75 -23.74 13.32 -2.35
C MET A 75 -24.43 13.42 -3.72
N LEU A 76 -24.36 12.36 -4.51
CA LEU A 76 -25.06 12.28 -5.81
C LEU A 76 -26.52 11.86 -5.69
N PHE A 77 -27.05 11.69 -4.48
CA PHE A 77 -28.39 11.11 -4.23
C PHE A 77 -28.62 9.76 -4.88
N ARG A 78 -27.53 9.02 -5.15
CA ARG A 78 -27.50 7.70 -5.80
C ARG A 78 -26.60 6.75 -5.03
N ARG A 79 -27.00 6.35 -3.83
CA ARG A 79 -26.23 5.44 -2.94
C ARG A 79 -25.75 4.17 -3.61
N ARG A 80 -26.55 3.64 -4.57
CA ARG A 80 -26.16 2.45 -5.35
C ARG A 80 -24.84 2.66 -6.09
N GLN A 81 -24.58 3.86 -6.62
CA GLN A 81 -23.33 4.16 -7.33
C GLN A 81 -22.11 4.10 -6.39
N GLY A 82 -22.23 4.59 -5.17
CA GLY A 82 -21.16 4.47 -4.17
C GLY A 82 -20.83 3.03 -3.84
N TRP A 83 -21.84 2.18 -3.70
CA TRP A 83 -21.64 0.74 -3.46
C TRP A 83 -21.02 0.02 -4.66
N VAL A 84 -21.29 0.44 -5.89
CA VAL A 84 -20.63 -0.11 -7.10
C VAL A 84 -19.13 0.21 -7.09
N PHE A 85 -18.74 1.44 -6.78
CA PHE A 85 -17.34 1.80 -6.65
C PHE A 85 -16.64 1.07 -5.50
N PHE A 86 -17.28 1.01 -4.33
CA PHE A 86 -16.77 0.24 -3.21
C PHE A 86 -16.55 -1.24 -3.59
N GLY A 87 -17.55 -1.86 -4.24
CA GLY A 87 -17.47 -3.24 -4.68
C GLY A 87 -16.36 -3.50 -5.69
N ALA A 88 -16.16 -2.60 -6.65
CA ALA A 88 -15.07 -2.69 -7.62
C ALA A 88 -13.71 -2.64 -6.93
N PHE A 89 -13.50 -1.69 -6.01
CA PHE A 89 -12.25 -1.60 -5.24
C PHE A 89 -12.04 -2.79 -4.32
N LEU A 90 -13.10 -3.28 -3.68
CA LEU A 90 -13.01 -4.47 -2.84
C LEU A 90 -12.57 -5.71 -3.63
N VAL A 91 -13.12 -5.90 -4.83
CA VAL A 91 -12.72 -7.02 -5.70
C VAL A 91 -11.24 -6.89 -6.10
N MET A 92 -10.78 -5.71 -6.48
CA MET A 92 -9.37 -5.48 -6.79
C MET A 92 -8.48 -5.70 -5.56
N PHE A 93 -8.86 -5.17 -4.40
CA PHE A 93 -8.14 -5.35 -3.14
C PHE A 93 -7.99 -6.83 -2.78
N LEU A 94 -9.07 -7.60 -2.83
CA LEU A 94 -9.05 -9.04 -2.56
C LEU A 94 -8.21 -9.81 -3.59
N GLY A 95 -8.23 -9.39 -4.85
CA GLY A 95 -7.36 -9.93 -5.89
C GLY A 95 -5.88 -9.72 -5.57
N PHE A 96 -5.49 -8.50 -5.25
CA PHE A 96 -4.12 -8.17 -4.84
C PHE A 96 -3.69 -8.89 -3.56
N LEU A 97 -4.56 -8.92 -2.55
CA LEU A 97 -4.29 -9.68 -1.32
C LEU A 97 -4.05 -11.16 -1.60
N SER A 98 -4.83 -11.76 -2.47
CA SER A 98 -4.67 -13.17 -2.85
C SER A 98 -3.32 -13.41 -3.52
N ILE A 99 -2.86 -12.50 -4.37
CA ILE A 99 -1.55 -12.60 -5.03
C ILE A 99 -0.42 -12.54 -3.99
N VAL A 100 -0.42 -11.53 -3.10
CA VAL A 100 0.62 -11.41 -2.06
C VAL A 100 0.62 -12.66 -1.17
N TYR A 101 -0.55 -13.03 -0.65
CA TYR A 101 -0.66 -14.14 0.28
C TYR A 101 -0.15 -15.46 -0.33
N THR A 102 -0.58 -15.78 -1.54
CA THR A 102 -0.17 -17.02 -2.21
C THR A 102 1.32 -16.99 -2.57
N ALA A 103 1.84 -15.86 -3.03
CA ALA A 103 3.25 -15.70 -3.36
C ALA A 103 4.16 -15.87 -2.13
N GLU A 104 3.82 -15.23 -1.02
CA GLU A 104 4.60 -15.31 0.21
C GLU A 104 4.46 -16.68 0.91
N GLN A 105 3.27 -17.30 0.84
CA GLN A 105 3.03 -18.62 1.43
C GLN A 105 3.78 -19.74 0.70
N THR A 106 4.02 -19.62 -0.61
CA THR A 106 4.81 -20.63 -1.37
C THR A 106 6.30 -20.59 -1.05
N GLY A 107 6.76 -19.55 -0.38
CA GLY A 107 8.16 -19.38 -0.02
C GLY A 107 9.02 -18.76 -1.12
N ASN A 108 10.26 -18.45 -0.78
CA ASN A 108 11.24 -17.87 -1.69
C ASN A 108 12.23 -18.93 -2.18
N PRO A 109 12.26 -19.26 -3.49
CA PRO A 109 13.18 -20.26 -4.03
C PRO A 109 14.67 -19.95 -3.78
N LEU A 110 15.03 -18.67 -3.70
CA LEU A 110 16.41 -18.25 -3.42
C LEU A 110 16.83 -18.65 -2.00
N LEU A 111 15.94 -18.49 -1.01
CA LEU A 111 16.20 -18.92 0.36
C LEU A 111 16.32 -20.45 0.46
N THR A 112 15.49 -21.19 -0.27
CA THR A 112 15.61 -22.64 -0.35
C THR A 112 16.96 -23.07 -0.93
N SER A 113 17.47 -22.36 -1.94
CA SER A 113 18.76 -22.66 -2.57
C SER A 113 19.97 -22.51 -1.64
N VAL A 114 19.86 -21.63 -0.63
CA VAL A 114 20.90 -21.43 0.40
C VAL A 114 20.68 -22.32 1.64
N GLY A 115 19.68 -23.21 1.61
CA GLY A 115 19.42 -24.18 2.66
C GLY A 115 18.48 -23.71 3.78
N ALA A 116 17.79 -22.61 3.61
CA ALA A 116 16.78 -22.17 4.59
C ALA A 116 15.54 -23.07 4.54
N ASP A 117 15.12 -23.54 5.71
CA ASP A 117 13.88 -24.31 5.84
C ASP A 117 12.68 -23.35 5.93
N GLN A 118 11.80 -23.42 4.93
CA GLN A 118 10.59 -22.64 4.81
C GLN A 118 9.32 -23.47 5.07
N THR A 119 9.47 -24.67 5.63
CA THR A 119 8.31 -25.50 5.95
C THR A 119 7.63 -25.05 7.24
N MET A 120 6.31 -25.18 7.29
CA MET A 120 5.55 -24.86 8.50
C MET A 120 5.96 -25.82 9.63
N SER A 121 6.25 -25.27 10.81
CA SER A 121 6.60 -26.02 12.01
C SER A 121 5.96 -25.39 13.25
N ALA A 122 6.19 -25.97 14.42
CA ALA A 122 5.71 -25.41 15.69
C ALA A 122 6.34 -24.03 16.02
N SER A 123 7.49 -23.71 15.44
CA SER A 123 8.26 -22.47 15.69
C SER A 123 8.18 -21.44 14.56
N GLN A 124 7.65 -21.79 13.40
CA GLN A 124 7.52 -20.88 12.26
C GLN A 124 6.24 -21.13 11.45
N SER A 125 5.69 -20.05 10.87
CA SER A 125 4.47 -20.12 10.06
C SER A 125 4.64 -20.76 8.68
N GLY A 126 5.87 -21.06 8.27
CA GLY A 126 6.20 -21.49 6.91
C GLY A 126 6.18 -20.32 5.91
N GLY A 127 6.54 -20.63 4.64
CA GLY A 127 6.62 -19.65 3.57
C GLY A 127 7.79 -18.67 3.70
N ASN A 128 7.74 -17.56 2.96
CA ASN A 128 8.78 -16.53 2.97
C ASN A 128 8.65 -15.63 4.21
N MET A 129 9.39 -15.94 5.26
CA MET A 129 9.44 -15.16 6.50
C MET A 129 10.55 -14.11 6.53
N GLU A 130 11.33 -13.98 5.45
CA GLU A 130 12.35 -12.93 5.36
C GLU A 130 11.73 -11.54 5.54
N GLY A 131 12.35 -10.72 6.38
CA GLY A 131 11.90 -9.36 6.65
C GLY A 131 10.52 -9.25 7.30
N LYS A 132 9.94 -10.33 7.81
CA LYS A 132 8.62 -10.38 8.44
C LYS A 132 8.69 -10.73 9.92
N GLU A 133 7.72 -10.20 10.66
CA GLU A 133 7.61 -10.42 12.10
C GLU A 133 6.80 -11.68 12.42
N LEU A 134 7.33 -12.57 13.26
CA LEU A 134 6.67 -13.81 13.66
C LEU A 134 5.28 -13.59 14.26
N ARG A 135 5.08 -12.49 15.00
CA ARG A 135 3.80 -12.17 15.65
C ARG A 135 2.66 -11.89 14.68
N PHE A 136 2.96 -11.54 13.44
CA PHE A 136 1.95 -11.31 12.39
C PHE A 136 1.86 -12.45 11.40
N GLY A 137 2.96 -13.15 11.18
CA GLY A 137 3.05 -14.22 10.20
C GLY A 137 2.78 -13.75 8.77
N ILE A 138 2.66 -14.68 7.83
CA ILE A 138 2.44 -14.34 6.41
C ILE A 138 1.06 -13.71 6.18
N ALA A 139 0.02 -14.21 6.84
CA ALA A 139 -1.33 -13.71 6.62
C ALA A 139 -1.51 -12.25 7.10
N GLY A 140 -1.03 -11.93 8.31
CA GLY A 140 -1.09 -10.58 8.86
C GLY A 140 -0.27 -9.60 8.03
N THR A 141 0.95 -9.99 7.66
CA THR A 141 1.84 -9.19 6.83
C THR A 141 1.27 -8.97 5.43
N SER A 142 0.77 -10.01 4.75
CA SER A 142 0.17 -9.87 3.42
C SER A 142 -1.01 -8.90 3.42
N LEU A 143 -1.85 -8.96 4.45
CA LEU A 143 -2.97 -8.04 4.59
C LEU A 143 -2.49 -6.61 4.84
N PHE A 144 -1.47 -6.42 5.68
CA PHE A 144 -0.91 -5.10 5.96
C PHE A 144 -0.25 -4.49 4.73
N VAL A 145 0.61 -5.26 4.03
CA VAL A 145 1.28 -4.85 2.78
C VAL A 145 0.25 -4.40 1.73
N THR A 146 -0.79 -5.23 1.51
CA THR A 146 -1.85 -4.87 0.56
C THR A 146 -2.61 -3.62 1.00
N THR A 147 -2.88 -3.47 2.29
CA THR A 147 -3.61 -2.32 2.83
C THR A 147 -2.83 -1.03 2.73
N THR A 148 -1.56 -1.05 3.14
CA THR A 148 -0.75 0.17 3.18
C THR A 148 -0.53 0.76 1.80
N THR A 149 -0.35 -0.07 0.79
CA THR A 149 -0.18 0.37 -0.60
C THR A 149 -1.52 0.67 -1.28
N ALA A 150 -2.60 -0.02 -0.92
CA ALA A 150 -3.95 0.32 -1.35
C ALA A 150 -4.39 1.71 -0.87
N ALA A 151 -4.11 2.03 0.39
CA ALA A 151 -4.42 3.32 1.00
C ALA A 151 -3.30 4.37 0.84
N THR A 152 -2.25 4.07 0.09
CA THR A 152 -1.06 4.94 -0.12
C THR A 152 -0.46 5.47 1.19
N THR A 153 -0.51 4.66 2.26
CA THR A 153 -0.12 5.07 3.61
C THR A 153 1.40 5.10 3.78
N GLY A 154 2.11 4.08 3.29
CA GLY A 154 3.55 3.96 3.44
C GLY A 154 4.02 3.42 4.81
N SER A 155 3.13 3.17 5.76
CA SER A 155 3.45 2.41 6.96
C SER A 155 3.67 0.94 6.62
N VAL A 156 4.64 0.28 7.26
CA VAL A 156 4.97 -1.13 7.00
C VAL A 156 5.10 -1.91 8.30
N ASP A 157 4.63 -3.16 8.29
CA ASP A 157 4.85 -4.15 9.36
C ASP A 157 5.89 -5.21 8.96
N ALA A 158 6.44 -5.09 7.76
CA ALA A 158 7.48 -5.93 7.20
C ALA A 158 8.30 -5.17 6.16
N MET A 159 9.48 -5.66 5.82
CA MET A 159 10.31 -5.09 4.75
C MET A 159 9.72 -5.45 3.38
N HIS A 160 9.29 -4.45 2.61
CA HIS A 160 8.77 -4.66 1.26
C HIS A 160 9.84 -5.18 0.29
N ASP A 161 11.10 -4.83 0.54
CA ASP A 161 12.26 -5.30 -0.21
C ASP A 161 12.45 -6.83 -0.13
N SER A 162 12.03 -7.45 0.98
CA SER A 162 12.14 -8.89 1.21
C SER A 162 10.94 -9.70 0.68
N LEU A 163 10.02 -9.08 -0.02
CA LEU A 163 8.90 -9.79 -0.66
C LEU A 163 9.40 -10.60 -1.86
N THR A 164 8.72 -11.71 -2.13
CA THR A 164 8.93 -12.45 -3.38
C THR A 164 8.60 -11.58 -4.59
N PRO A 165 9.13 -11.86 -5.80
CA PRO A 165 8.86 -11.03 -6.98
C PRO A 165 7.37 -10.81 -7.26
N MET A 166 6.53 -11.82 -7.07
CA MET A 166 5.08 -11.72 -7.25
C MET A 166 4.42 -11.00 -6.07
N GLY A 167 4.93 -11.19 -4.85
CA GLY A 167 4.48 -10.44 -3.67
C GLY A 167 4.79 -8.96 -3.80
N GLY A 168 6.01 -8.60 -4.23
CA GLY A 168 6.46 -7.21 -4.44
C GLY A 168 5.83 -6.52 -5.64
N PHE A 169 5.35 -7.28 -6.64
CA PHE A 169 4.57 -6.71 -7.75
C PHE A 169 3.32 -5.96 -7.26
N VAL A 170 2.65 -6.46 -6.22
CA VAL A 170 1.40 -5.86 -5.74
C VAL A 170 1.61 -4.45 -5.17
N PRO A 171 2.55 -4.20 -4.24
CA PRO A 171 2.87 -2.85 -3.81
C PRO A 171 3.17 -1.90 -4.96
N LEU A 172 4.01 -2.31 -5.91
CA LEU A 172 4.32 -1.51 -7.12
C LEU A 172 3.06 -1.18 -7.92
N ALA A 173 2.24 -2.20 -8.22
CA ALA A 173 1.03 -2.02 -9.02
C ALA A 173 0.00 -1.13 -8.32
N GLN A 174 -0.19 -1.27 -7.01
CA GLN A 174 -1.12 -0.45 -6.24
C GLN A 174 -0.65 1.00 -6.15
N MET A 175 0.64 1.24 -5.95
CA MET A 175 1.21 2.59 -5.95
C MET A 175 1.08 3.27 -7.32
N MET A 176 1.32 2.54 -8.41
CA MET A 176 1.12 3.05 -9.78
C MET A 176 -0.35 3.37 -10.07
N LEU A 177 -1.29 2.53 -9.63
CA LEU A 177 -2.72 2.77 -9.81
C LEU A 177 -3.22 3.91 -8.95
N ASN A 178 -2.74 4.01 -7.72
CA ASN A 178 -3.08 5.02 -6.72
C ASN A 178 -4.60 5.29 -6.60
N SER A 179 -5.40 4.22 -6.65
CA SER A 179 -6.86 4.32 -6.72
C SER A 179 -7.64 3.18 -6.07
N VAL A 180 -6.99 2.10 -5.66
CA VAL A 180 -7.67 0.97 -4.98
C VAL A 180 -7.88 1.36 -3.52
N PHE A 181 -9.03 1.94 -3.21
CA PHE A 181 -9.37 2.86 -2.14
C PHE A 181 -8.54 4.16 -2.21
N GLY A 182 -7.21 4.11 -2.39
CA GLY A 182 -6.29 5.23 -2.41
C GLY A 182 -6.13 5.90 -1.04
N GLY A 183 -5.25 6.90 -0.94
CA GLY A 183 -5.12 7.70 0.26
C GLY A 183 -6.29 8.67 0.46
N ASP A 184 -6.33 9.33 1.62
CA ASP A 184 -7.38 10.27 1.99
C ASP A 184 -7.54 11.40 0.97
N GLY A 185 -8.55 11.28 0.14
CA GLY A 185 -8.90 12.25 -0.91
C GLY A 185 -8.24 11.98 -2.27
N VAL A 186 -6.98 11.60 -2.36
CA VAL A 186 -6.27 11.39 -3.65
C VAL A 186 -6.85 10.20 -4.41
N GLY A 187 -7.07 9.08 -3.75
CA GLY A 187 -7.69 7.91 -4.38
C GLY A 187 -9.09 8.20 -4.92
N PHE A 188 -9.84 9.01 -4.22
CA PHE A 188 -11.16 9.46 -4.67
C PHE A 188 -11.08 10.37 -5.91
N ILE A 189 -10.11 11.27 -5.98
CA ILE A 189 -9.88 12.10 -7.17
C ILE A 189 -9.50 11.22 -8.36
N ASN A 190 -8.59 10.27 -8.18
CA ASN A 190 -8.19 9.33 -9.22
C ASN A 190 -9.36 8.45 -9.67
N LEU A 191 -10.22 7.99 -8.75
CA LEU A 191 -11.45 7.29 -9.09
C LEU A 191 -12.32 8.08 -10.04
N ILE A 192 -12.55 9.37 -9.77
CA ILE A 192 -13.36 10.23 -10.62
C ILE A 192 -12.70 10.39 -11.99
N GLN A 193 -11.39 10.60 -12.06
CA GLN A 193 -10.66 10.73 -13.33
C GLN A 193 -10.77 9.45 -14.17
N TYR A 194 -10.59 8.27 -13.58
CA TYR A 194 -10.75 7.00 -14.27
C TYR A 194 -12.20 6.74 -14.69
N ALA A 195 -13.19 7.17 -13.88
CA ALA A 195 -14.59 7.06 -14.26
C ALA A 195 -14.92 7.98 -15.46
N ILE A 196 -14.42 9.20 -15.50
CA ILE A 196 -14.58 10.11 -16.65
C ILE A 196 -13.94 9.51 -17.90
N LEU A 197 -12.72 8.99 -17.78
CA LEU A 197 -11.99 8.37 -18.88
C LEU A 197 -12.75 7.13 -19.41
N ALA A 198 -13.23 6.28 -18.52
CA ALA A 198 -13.99 5.08 -18.88
C ALA A 198 -15.30 5.44 -19.61
N VAL A 199 -16.06 6.41 -19.09
CA VAL A 199 -17.30 6.89 -19.72
C VAL A 199 -17.02 7.50 -21.09
N PHE A 200 -15.94 8.27 -21.23
CA PHE A 200 -15.52 8.83 -22.52
C PHE A 200 -15.19 7.74 -23.53
N LEU A 201 -14.35 6.77 -23.16
CA LEU A 201 -13.95 5.67 -24.04
C LEU A 201 -15.18 4.84 -24.49
N VAL A 202 -16.03 4.44 -23.54
CA VAL A 202 -17.24 3.68 -23.85
C VAL A 202 -18.20 4.50 -24.72
N GLY A 203 -18.37 5.79 -24.43
CA GLY A 203 -19.21 6.68 -25.23
C GLY A 203 -18.74 6.77 -26.69
N MET A 204 -17.43 6.93 -26.89
CA MET A 204 -16.82 6.97 -28.22
C MET A 204 -16.98 5.63 -28.97
N MET A 205 -16.84 4.50 -28.27
CA MET A 205 -17.01 3.17 -28.87
C MET A 205 -18.45 2.91 -29.36
N ILE A 206 -19.45 3.45 -28.61
CA ILE A 206 -20.88 3.25 -28.94
C ILE A 206 -21.39 4.34 -29.90
N GLY A 207 -20.61 5.38 -30.19
CA GLY A 207 -21.00 6.52 -31.03
C GLY A 207 -22.01 7.47 -30.33
N ARG A 208 -22.00 7.52 -28.98
CA ARG A 208 -22.83 8.44 -28.20
C ARG A 208 -21.99 9.52 -27.53
N SER A 209 -22.56 10.72 -27.39
CA SER A 209 -21.90 11.78 -26.60
C SER A 209 -21.69 11.31 -25.16
N PRO A 210 -20.44 11.24 -24.68
CA PRO A 210 -20.18 10.81 -23.30
C PRO A 210 -20.69 11.83 -22.32
N GLU A 211 -21.40 11.39 -21.29
CA GLU A 211 -21.92 12.23 -20.19
C GLU A 211 -21.56 11.63 -18.85
N PHE A 212 -21.03 12.44 -17.95
CA PHE A 212 -20.73 12.06 -16.58
C PHE A 212 -21.43 13.04 -15.62
N LEU A 213 -22.19 12.50 -14.67
CA LEU A 213 -22.95 13.27 -13.68
C LEU A 213 -23.90 14.33 -14.29
N GLY A 214 -24.48 14.04 -15.45
CA GLY A 214 -25.40 14.95 -16.13
C GLY A 214 -24.73 16.07 -16.92
N LYS A 215 -23.40 16.03 -17.06
CA LYS A 215 -22.65 16.97 -17.92
C LYS A 215 -21.98 16.22 -19.06
N LYS A 216 -22.00 16.81 -20.24
CA LYS A 216 -21.22 16.33 -21.39
C LYS A 216 -19.74 16.45 -21.07
N ILE A 217 -18.98 15.42 -21.44
CA ILE A 217 -17.53 15.44 -21.40
C ILE A 217 -17.05 16.02 -22.74
N GLU A 218 -16.49 17.23 -22.69
CA GLU A 218 -15.95 17.90 -23.87
C GLU A 218 -14.45 17.64 -24.04
N ALA A 219 -13.89 18.08 -25.15
CA ALA A 219 -12.48 17.89 -25.47
C ALA A 219 -11.53 18.55 -24.42
N ARG A 220 -11.99 19.62 -23.76
CA ARG A 220 -11.20 20.31 -22.72
C ARG A 220 -11.08 19.48 -21.47
N GLU A 221 -12.19 18.91 -20.96
CA GLU A 221 -12.22 18.08 -19.76
C GLU A 221 -11.36 16.84 -19.96
N ILE A 222 -11.51 16.16 -21.11
CA ILE A 222 -10.74 14.93 -21.36
C ILE A 222 -9.24 15.19 -21.51
N LYS A 223 -8.85 16.33 -22.12
CA LYS A 223 -7.43 16.71 -22.19
C LYS A 223 -6.83 16.94 -20.79
N LEU A 224 -7.57 17.60 -19.88
CA LEU A 224 -7.12 17.81 -18.51
C LEU A 224 -7.02 16.50 -17.75
N VAL A 225 -7.99 15.60 -17.87
CA VAL A 225 -7.95 14.28 -17.26
C VAL A 225 -6.77 13.48 -17.80
N MET A 226 -6.55 13.46 -19.12
CA MET A 226 -5.40 12.77 -19.72
C MET A 226 -4.06 13.33 -19.21
N LEU A 227 -3.91 14.64 -19.14
CA LEU A 227 -2.70 15.28 -18.63
C LEU A 227 -2.46 14.90 -17.16
N SER A 228 -3.52 14.91 -16.34
CA SER A 228 -3.43 14.52 -14.93
C SER A 228 -3.01 13.05 -14.78
N VAL A 229 -3.64 12.14 -15.53
CA VAL A 229 -3.31 10.71 -15.50
C VAL A 229 -1.89 10.44 -16.02
N LEU A 230 -1.42 11.19 -17.02
CA LEU A 230 -0.07 11.02 -17.58
C LEU A 230 1.03 11.66 -16.73
N ALA A 231 0.72 12.67 -15.92
CA ALA A 231 1.71 13.35 -15.08
C ALA A 231 2.41 12.36 -14.10
N HIS A 232 1.63 11.46 -13.52
CA HIS A 232 2.13 10.46 -12.56
C HIS A 232 3.14 9.49 -13.20
N PRO A 233 2.81 8.72 -14.25
CA PRO A 233 3.78 7.80 -14.87
C PRO A 233 4.96 8.53 -15.54
N ILE A 234 4.77 9.74 -16.05
CA ILE A 234 5.89 10.53 -16.60
C ILE A 234 6.89 10.89 -15.49
N SER A 235 6.40 11.28 -14.31
CA SER A 235 7.26 11.58 -13.17
C SER A 235 8.01 10.33 -12.70
N ILE A 236 7.30 9.23 -12.46
CA ILE A 236 7.89 7.98 -11.99
C ILE A 236 8.96 7.48 -12.97
N LEU A 237 8.59 7.27 -14.23
CA LEU A 237 9.49 6.72 -15.24
C LEU A 237 10.63 7.67 -15.58
N GLY A 238 10.36 8.98 -15.62
CA GLY A 238 11.35 10.01 -15.90
C GLY A 238 12.43 10.08 -14.81
N PHE A 239 12.04 10.15 -13.55
CA PHE A 239 13.01 10.18 -12.45
C PHE A 239 13.70 8.83 -12.24
N THR A 240 13.02 7.72 -12.43
CA THR A 240 13.64 6.38 -12.45
C THR A 240 14.74 6.32 -13.54
N ALA A 241 14.46 6.77 -14.76
CA ALA A 241 15.43 6.77 -15.84
C ALA A 241 16.64 7.67 -15.53
N LEU A 242 16.41 8.86 -14.95
CA LEU A 242 17.48 9.75 -14.51
C LEU A 242 18.31 9.13 -13.40
N ALA A 243 17.69 8.48 -12.42
CA ALA A 243 18.39 7.81 -11.33
C ALA A 243 19.25 6.65 -11.82
N VAL A 244 18.75 5.81 -12.72
CA VAL A 244 19.52 4.70 -13.31
C VAL A 244 20.75 5.18 -14.07
N LEU A 245 20.67 6.36 -14.70
CA LEU A 245 21.78 6.95 -15.45
C LEU A 245 22.78 7.70 -14.55
N TRP A 246 22.41 7.97 -13.29
CA TRP A 246 23.26 8.75 -12.39
C TRP A 246 24.42 7.90 -11.84
N PRO A 247 25.69 8.34 -11.98
CA PRO A 247 26.83 7.61 -11.44
C PRO A 247 26.73 7.42 -9.92
N GLY A 248 26.96 6.20 -9.44
CA GLY A 248 26.96 5.87 -8.02
C GLY A 248 25.60 5.46 -7.43
N VAL A 249 24.49 5.55 -8.16
CA VAL A 249 23.20 5.03 -7.67
C VAL A 249 23.27 3.52 -7.49
N SER A 250 23.96 2.79 -8.39
CA SER A 250 24.18 1.35 -8.25
C SER A 250 24.85 0.95 -6.95
N ASP A 251 25.69 1.81 -6.38
CA ASP A 251 26.45 1.54 -5.16
C ASP A 251 25.60 1.76 -3.89
N SER A 252 24.47 2.46 -4.03
CA SER A 252 23.52 2.72 -2.95
C SER A 252 22.37 1.72 -2.87
N LEU A 253 22.24 0.80 -3.83
CA LEU A 253 21.20 -0.21 -3.85
C LEU A 253 21.53 -1.37 -2.93
N ASN A 254 20.50 -1.90 -2.26
CA ASN A 254 20.66 -3.09 -1.43
C ASN A 254 20.80 -4.36 -2.29
N ASN A 255 20.12 -4.39 -3.45
CA ASN A 255 20.04 -5.56 -4.30
C ASN A 255 20.56 -5.30 -5.72
N PRO A 256 21.26 -6.25 -6.35
CA PRO A 256 21.73 -6.12 -7.72
C PRO A 256 20.64 -6.49 -8.75
N GLY A 257 20.84 -6.04 -9.99
CA GLY A 257 20.06 -6.48 -11.14
C GLY A 257 18.61 -5.99 -11.15
N ALA A 258 17.69 -6.87 -11.51
CA ALA A 258 16.27 -6.52 -11.65
C ALA A 258 15.62 -6.11 -10.33
N HIS A 259 16.06 -6.65 -9.21
CA HIS A 259 15.57 -6.25 -7.88
C HIS A 259 15.99 -4.81 -7.57
N GLY A 260 17.26 -4.45 -7.76
CA GLY A 260 17.71 -3.06 -7.58
C GLY A 260 17.02 -2.07 -8.51
N PHE A 261 16.68 -2.46 -9.74
CA PHE A 261 15.84 -1.64 -10.60
C PHE A 261 14.44 -1.42 -9.99
N SER A 262 13.84 -2.45 -9.39
CA SER A 262 12.56 -2.34 -8.70
C SER A 262 12.63 -1.43 -7.46
N GLU A 263 13.75 -1.44 -6.73
CA GLU A 263 14.01 -0.51 -5.61
C GLU A 263 13.99 0.96 -6.10
N ILE A 264 14.69 1.25 -7.20
CA ILE A 264 14.69 2.59 -7.79
C ILE A 264 13.27 2.99 -8.23
N LEU A 265 12.58 2.09 -8.93
CA LEU A 265 11.23 2.35 -9.43
C LEU A 265 10.24 2.61 -8.28
N TYR A 266 10.40 1.91 -7.17
CA TYR A 266 9.52 2.05 -5.99
C TYR A 266 9.80 3.33 -5.19
N ALA A 267 11.00 3.89 -5.31
CA ALA A 267 11.38 5.13 -4.64
C ALA A 267 10.74 6.39 -5.26
N TYR A 268 10.30 6.32 -6.52
CA TYR A 268 9.63 7.40 -7.27
C TYR A 268 8.16 7.11 -7.54
#